data_4c7484c258c24ae53a9fb0fb66c949b9
#
_entry.id   4c7484c258c24ae53a9fb0fb66c949b9
#
_cell.length_a   1.000
_cell.length_b   1.000
_cell.length_c   1.000
_cell.angle_alpha   90.00
_cell.angle_beta   90.00
_cell.angle_gamma   90.00
#
_symmetry.space_group_name_H-M   'P 1'
#
loop_
_entity.id
_entity.type
_entity.pdbx_description
1 polymer ?
#
loop_
_entity_poly.entity_id
_entity_poly.type
_entity_poly.pdbx_seq_one_letter_code
_entity_poly.pdbx_strand_id
1 'polypeptide(L)'
;MPRKPLIADVTQSVYVEAVRDFLKARGVADPKVQITRILRVDLDGDSEEEVLISATNYFTEDKSDHSAAPFPEAPIESPRRGSYSIVILRRVVAGKVQTQLVAGELYPKPDEPVAPNVYQVAAVLDLNGDGKLEVIVHSFYYEGGQTTIYRCQPEKIEEVLSVECGV
;
A
#
# COMPACT_ATOMS: atom_id res chain seq x y z
N MET A 1 -21.11 15.48 -3.47
CA MET A 1 -20.48 14.91 -4.69
C MET A 1 -19.61 13.75 -4.26
N PRO A 2 -19.51 12.65 -5.03
CA PRO A 2 -18.60 11.57 -4.71
C PRO A 2 -17.15 12.08 -4.78
N ARG A 3 -16.37 11.85 -3.74
CA ARG A 3 -14.94 12.16 -3.69
C ARG A 3 -14.21 11.16 -4.57
N LYS A 4 -13.51 11.65 -5.60
CA LYS A 4 -12.80 10.78 -6.54
C LYS A 4 -11.31 10.80 -6.23
N PRO A 5 -10.67 9.63 -6.06
CA PRO A 5 -9.23 9.55 -5.94
C PRO A 5 -8.54 10.15 -7.18
N LEU A 6 -7.50 10.93 -6.94
CA LEU A 6 -6.60 11.46 -7.95
C LEU A 6 -5.33 10.63 -7.98
N ILE A 7 -4.92 10.18 -9.16
CA ILE A 7 -3.64 9.49 -9.34
C ILE A 7 -2.55 10.55 -9.40
N ALA A 8 -1.55 10.41 -8.53
CA ALA A 8 -0.38 11.29 -8.52
C ALA A 8 0.84 10.62 -9.16
N ASP A 9 1.81 11.44 -9.56
CA ASP A 9 3.08 11.00 -10.13
C ASP A 9 3.92 10.27 -9.07
N VAL A 10 4.28 9.02 -9.36
CA VAL A 10 5.05 8.13 -8.49
C VAL A 10 6.51 8.54 -8.32
N THR A 11 7.02 9.45 -9.17
CA THR A 11 8.41 9.91 -9.14
C THR A 11 8.64 11.11 -8.23
N GLN A 12 7.60 11.67 -7.62
CA GLN A 12 7.72 12.82 -6.73
C GLN A 12 8.59 12.50 -5.52
N SER A 13 9.66 13.28 -5.33
CA SER A 13 10.68 13.07 -4.30
C SER A 13 10.09 13.02 -2.89
N VAL A 14 9.09 13.85 -2.59
CA VAL A 14 8.43 13.88 -1.28
C VAL A 14 7.81 12.53 -0.88
N TYR A 15 7.28 11.79 -1.84
CA TYR A 15 6.71 10.47 -1.59
C TYR A 15 7.78 9.38 -1.55
N VAL A 16 8.78 9.48 -2.42
CA VAL A 16 9.94 8.57 -2.40
C VAL A 16 10.68 8.65 -1.06
N GLU A 17 10.91 9.85 -0.54
CA GLU A 17 11.54 10.06 0.75
C GLU A 17 10.67 9.52 1.89
N ALA A 18 9.37 9.77 1.86
CA ALA A 18 8.45 9.26 2.88
C ALA A 18 8.45 7.73 2.95
N VAL A 19 8.43 7.04 1.81
CA VAL A 19 8.53 5.57 1.76
C VAL A 19 9.90 5.12 2.27
N ARG A 20 10.99 5.79 1.87
CA ARG A 20 12.34 5.48 2.34
C ARG A 20 12.46 5.58 3.85
N ASP A 21 11.97 6.66 4.44
CA ASP A 21 12.03 6.88 5.88
C ASP A 21 11.16 5.86 6.64
N PHE A 22 9.98 5.55 6.10
CA PHE A 22 9.10 4.53 6.64
C PHE A 22 9.77 3.15 6.69
N LEU A 23 10.45 2.75 5.61
CA LEU A 23 11.16 1.47 5.50
C LEU A 23 12.39 1.43 6.41
N LYS A 24 13.18 2.50 6.48
CA LYS A 24 14.33 2.62 7.38
C LYS A 24 13.93 2.50 8.84
N ALA A 25 12.87 3.16 9.25
CA ALA A 25 12.35 3.09 10.61
C ALA A 25 11.92 1.65 11.01
N ARG A 26 11.71 0.76 10.03
CA ARG A 26 11.35 -0.66 10.23
C ARG A 26 12.48 -1.65 9.95
N GLY A 27 13.72 -1.16 9.86
CA GLY A 27 14.92 -1.99 9.79
C GLY A 27 15.40 -2.34 8.36
N VAL A 28 14.81 -1.77 7.33
CA VAL A 28 15.34 -1.88 5.96
C VAL A 28 16.44 -0.84 5.80
N ALA A 29 17.70 -1.25 5.89
CA ALA A 29 18.83 -0.32 6.01
C ALA A 29 19.07 0.55 4.78
N ASP A 30 18.93 -0.02 3.59
CA ASP A 30 19.13 0.67 2.30
C ASP A 30 17.98 0.33 1.32
N PRO A 31 16.79 0.94 1.52
CA PRO A 31 15.63 0.58 0.73
C PRO A 31 15.73 1.11 -0.70
N LYS A 32 15.64 0.21 -1.67
CA LYS A 32 15.36 0.56 -3.06
C LYS A 32 13.88 0.88 -3.17
N VAL A 33 13.54 2.17 -3.17
CA VAL A 33 12.14 2.61 -3.19
C VAL A 33 11.57 2.47 -4.60
N GLN A 34 10.51 1.66 -4.72
CA GLN A 34 9.72 1.51 -5.93
C GLN A 34 8.25 1.72 -5.58
N ILE A 35 7.71 2.88 -5.97
CA ILE A 35 6.31 3.22 -5.80
C ILE A 35 5.56 2.76 -7.05
N THR A 36 4.51 1.98 -6.86
CA THR A 36 3.68 1.46 -7.96
C THR A 36 2.43 2.31 -8.17
N ARG A 37 1.91 2.93 -7.12
CA ARG A 37 0.73 3.79 -7.21
C ARG A 37 0.69 4.80 -6.07
N ILE A 38 0.20 6.02 -6.41
CA ILE A 38 -0.14 7.05 -5.43
C ILE A 38 -1.56 7.52 -5.72
N LEU A 39 -2.41 7.50 -4.69
CA LEU A 39 -3.75 8.04 -4.73
C LEU A 39 -3.87 9.16 -3.70
N ARG A 40 -4.43 10.29 -4.12
CA ARG A 40 -4.82 11.40 -3.24
C ARG A 40 -6.33 11.45 -3.16
N VAL A 41 -6.87 11.47 -1.97
CA VAL A 41 -8.33 11.47 -1.74
C VAL A 41 -8.63 11.93 -0.33
N ASP A 42 -9.67 12.72 -0.18
CA ASP A 42 -10.25 13.07 1.11
C ASP A 42 -11.03 11.86 1.66
N LEU A 43 -10.43 11.11 2.60
CA LEU A 43 -11.01 9.86 3.13
C LEU A 43 -12.13 10.11 4.13
N ASP A 44 -12.02 11.16 4.95
CA ASP A 44 -12.93 11.38 6.07
C ASP A 44 -13.92 12.54 5.89
N GLY A 45 -13.80 13.30 4.80
CA GLY A 45 -14.73 14.35 4.41
C GLY A 45 -14.42 15.72 5.01
N ASP A 46 -13.19 15.91 5.49
CA ASP A 46 -12.76 17.18 6.09
C ASP A 46 -12.22 18.21 5.09
N SER A 47 -12.15 17.83 3.80
CA SER A 47 -11.62 18.61 2.68
C SER A 47 -10.08 18.66 2.62
N GLU A 48 -9.37 17.95 3.46
CA GLU A 48 -7.94 17.68 3.33
C GLU A 48 -7.74 16.33 2.65
N GLU A 49 -6.79 16.25 1.71
CA GLU A 49 -6.54 14.99 1.02
C GLU A 49 -5.50 14.15 1.75
N GLU A 50 -5.86 12.92 2.05
CA GLU A 50 -4.92 11.87 2.41
C GLU A 50 -4.20 11.33 1.19
N VAL A 51 -3.05 10.71 1.43
CA VAL A 51 -2.22 10.09 0.39
C VAL A 51 -2.01 8.62 0.70
N LEU A 52 -2.53 7.75 -0.16
CA LEU A 52 -2.29 6.32 -0.16
C LEU A 52 -1.16 5.99 -1.13
N ILE A 53 -0.14 5.28 -0.65
CA ILE A 53 1.03 4.90 -1.45
C ILE A 53 1.17 3.39 -1.42
N SER A 54 1.09 2.77 -2.60
CA SER A 54 1.47 1.36 -2.80
C SER A 54 2.91 1.32 -3.30
N ALA A 55 3.76 0.52 -2.65
CA ALA A 55 5.16 0.37 -3.01
C ALA A 55 5.63 -1.06 -2.80
N THR A 56 6.40 -1.58 -3.77
CA THR A 56 6.97 -2.93 -3.72
C THR A 56 8.25 -2.99 -4.53
N ASN A 57 9.26 -3.72 -4.04
CA ASN A 57 10.51 -3.98 -4.75
C ASN A 57 10.67 -5.43 -5.20
N TYR A 58 9.61 -6.20 -5.23
CA TYR A 58 9.64 -7.60 -5.69
C TYR A 58 9.85 -7.73 -7.20
N PHE A 59 9.50 -6.68 -7.97
CA PHE A 59 9.62 -6.71 -9.41
C PHE A 59 10.98 -6.20 -9.85
N THR A 60 11.62 -6.93 -10.77
CA THR A 60 12.84 -6.47 -11.43
C THR A 60 12.51 -5.43 -12.50
N GLU A 61 13.48 -4.57 -12.84
CA GLU A 61 13.31 -3.45 -13.79
C GLU A 61 12.78 -3.87 -15.16
N ASP A 62 12.99 -5.13 -15.57
CA ASP A 62 12.55 -5.68 -16.87
C ASP A 62 11.04 -5.97 -16.96
N LYS A 63 10.31 -5.91 -15.85
CA LYS A 63 8.85 -6.11 -15.82
C LYS A 63 8.08 -4.85 -15.45
N SER A 64 8.61 -3.68 -15.77
CA SER A 64 8.08 -2.38 -15.35
C SER A 64 6.83 -1.89 -16.07
N ASP A 65 6.29 -2.63 -17.05
CA ASP A 65 5.01 -2.27 -17.66
C ASP A 65 3.83 -2.82 -16.84
N HIS A 66 3.72 -2.31 -15.61
CA HIS A 66 2.57 -2.60 -14.72
C HIS A 66 1.34 -1.77 -15.07
N SER A 67 1.40 -0.96 -16.14
CA SER A 67 0.33 -0.05 -16.52
C SER A 67 -0.87 -0.76 -17.15
N ALA A 68 -0.69 -1.97 -17.69
CA ALA A 68 -1.71 -2.68 -18.45
C ALA A 68 -2.43 -3.79 -17.68
N ALA A 69 -1.84 -4.36 -16.64
CA ALA A 69 -2.49 -5.39 -15.83
C ALA A 69 -3.05 -4.78 -14.54
N PRO A 70 -4.31 -5.05 -14.20
CA PRO A 70 -4.90 -4.57 -12.94
C PRO A 70 -4.15 -5.11 -11.72
N PHE A 71 -3.49 -6.25 -11.86
CA PHE A 71 -2.66 -6.88 -10.83
C PHE A 71 -1.41 -7.49 -11.50
N PRO A 72 -0.21 -7.06 -11.10
CA PRO A 72 1.02 -7.69 -11.56
C PRO A 72 1.13 -9.13 -11.04
N GLU A 73 1.81 -10.00 -11.76
CA GLU A 73 2.06 -11.36 -11.30
C GLU A 73 2.87 -11.36 -10.00
N ALA A 74 2.43 -12.14 -9.03
CA ALA A 74 3.16 -12.29 -7.78
C ALA A 74 4.48 -13.04 -8.00
N PRO A 75 5.56 -12.67 -7.29
CA PRO A 75 6.81 -13.39 -7.41
C PRO A 75 6.68 -14.80 -6.81
N ILE A 76 7.26 -15.79 -7.51
CA ILE A 76 7.34 -17.18 -7.04
C ILE A 76 8.52 -17.38 -6.08
N GLU A 77 9.53 -16.50 -6.18
CA GLU A 77 10.74 -16.58 -5.37
C GLU A 77 10.52 -16.04 -3.95
N SER A 78 11.19 -16.66 -2.98
CA SER A 78 11.22 -16.18 -1.62
C SER A 78 11.79 -14.77 -1.53
N PRO A 79 11.27 -13.93 -0.61
CA PRO A 79 11.74 -12.56 -0.47
C PRO A 79 13.21 -12.53 -0.03
N ARG A 80 13.96 -11.57 -0.57
CA ARG A 80 15.34 -11.32 -0.18
C ARG A 80 15.38 -10.32 0.98
N ARG A 81 16.51 -10.24 1.66
CA ARG A 81 16.75 -9.19 2.64
C ARG A 81 16.49 -7.81 2.04
N GLY A 82 15.65 -7.03 2.70
CA GLY A 82 15.23 -5.70 2.24
C GLY A 82 14.08 -5.69 1.25
N SER A 83 13.52 -6.87 0.94
CA SER A 83 12.28 -6.98 0.16
C SER A 83 11.10 -6.41 0.96
N TYR A 84 10.15 -5.84 0.26
CA TYR A 84 8.91 -5.33 0.85
C TYR A 84 7.80 -5.22 -0.19
N SER A 85 6.57 -5.29 0.30
CA SER A 85 5.37 -4.83 -0.40
C SER A 85 4.43 -4.21 0.62
N ILE A 86 4.09 -2.94 0.45
CA ILE A 86 3.37 -2.14 1.45
C ILE A 86 2.34 -1.23 0.81
N VAL A 87 1.28 -0.97 1.56
CA VAL A 87 0.37 0.16 1.39
C VAL A 87 0.47 1.02 2.63
N ILE A 88 0.88 2.27 2.46
CA ILE A 88 0.95 3.25 3.54
C ILE A 88 -0.02 4.39 3.31
N LEU A 89 -0.52 4.95 4.40
CA LEU A 89 -1.37 6.12 4.43
C LEU A 89 -0.62 7.27 5.06
N ARG A 90 -0.60 8.42 4.37
CA ARG A 90 -0.10 9.68 4.91
C ARG A 90 -1.23 10.66 5.06
N ARG A 91 -1.32 11.29 6.23
CA ARG A 91 -2.31 12.31 6.56
C ARG A 91 -1.74 13.36 7.49
N VAL A 92 -2.42 14.49 7.57
CA VAL A 92 -2.12 15.52 8.57
C VAL A 92 -2.97 15.26 9.81
N VAL A 93 -2.32 15.10 10.96
CA VAL A 93 -3.00 14.98 12.27
C VAL A 93 -2.42 16.04 13.20
N ALA A 94 -3.25 16.90 13.71
CA ALA A 94 -2.83 18.02 14.57
C ALA A 94 -1.68 18.86 13.97
N GLY A 95 -1.74 19.15 12.67
CA GLY A 95 -0.76 19.95 11.93
C GLY A 95 0.56 19.21 11.62
N LYS A 96 0.65 17.90 11.85
CA LYS A 96 1.83 17.08 11.56
C LYS A 96 1.49 15.97 10.59
N VAL A 97 2.37 15.75 9.62
CA VAL A 97 2.23 14.61 8.72
C VAL A 97 2.57 13.33 9.47
N GLN A 98 1.62 12.41 9.47
CA GLN A 98 1.79 11.04 9.98
C GLN A 98 1.79 10.05 8.82
N THR A 99 2.58 8.98 8.96
CA THR A 99 2.64 7.85 8.01
C THR A 99 2.33 6.56 8.76
N GLN A 100 1.28 5.87 8.34
CA GLN A 100 0.79 4.65 8.96
C GLN A 100 0.81 3.50 7.94
N LEU A 101 1.11 2.28 8.38
CA LEU A 101 0.94 1.08 7.56
C LEU A 101 -0.55 0.74 7.49
N VAL A 102 -1.07 0.60 6.28
CA VAL A 102 -2.42 0.05 6.05
C VAL A 102 -2.34 -1.47 5.95
N ALA A 103 -1.50 -1.96 5.04
CA ALA A 103 -1.26 -3.38 4.82
C ALA A 103 0.14 -3.59 4.27
N GLY A 104 0.72 -4.77 4.47
CA GLY A 104 1.98 -5.10 3.82
C GLY A 104 2.92 -5.93 4.65
N GLU A 105 3.98 -6.35 3.99
CA GLU A 105 5.05 -7.18 4.51
C GLU A 105 6.41 -6.54 4.25
N LEU A 106 7.32 -6.69 5.22
CA LEU A 106 8.70 -6.21 5.15
C LEU A 106 9.64 -7.31 5.63
N TYR A 107 10.72 -7.51 4.91
CA TYR A 107 11.73 -8.53 5.18
C TYR A 107 13.11 -7.88 5.47
N PRO A 108 13.29 -7.25 6.65
CA PRO A 108 14.55 -6.58 6.99
C PRO A 108 15.70 -7.56 7.22
N LYS A 109 15.38 -8.81 7.56
CA LYS A 109 16.36 -9.90 7.76
C LYS A 109 16.26 -10.88 6.59
N PRO A 110 17.35 -11.61 6.24
CA PRO A 110 17.21 -12.72 5.31
C PRO A 110 16.51 -13.89 6.01
N ASP A 111 15.72 -14.67 5.26
CA ASP A 111 15.66 -16.12 5.38
C ASP A 111 14.56 -16.78 6.18
N GLU A 112 13.31 -16.49 5.81
CA GLU A 112 12.35 -17.56 5.94
C GLU A 112 11.81 -17.89 4.55
N PRO A 113 11.71 -19.18 4.14
CA PRO A 113 11.11 -19.57 2.86
C PRO A 113 9.59 -19.33 2.98
N VAL A 114 9.18 -18.15 2.60
CA VAL A 114 7.76 -17.73 2.58
C VAL A 114 7.41 -17.27 1.17
N ALA A 115 6.17 -17.48 0.78
CA ALA A 115 5.63 -16.89 -0.44
C ALA A 115 5.29 -15.41 -0.15
N PRO A 116 5.94 -14.46 -0.83
CA PRO A 116 5.67 -13.05 -0.57
C PRO A 116 4.35 -12.61 -1.17
N ASN A 117 3.62 -11.78 -0.44
CA ASN A 117 2.42 -11.13 -0.94
C ASN A 117 2.74 -9.77 -1.56
N VAL A 118 2.07 -9.45 -2.64
CA VAL A 118 2.06 -8.11 -3.23
C VAL A 118 0.79 -7.40 -2.80
N TYR A 119 0.94 -6.22 -2.20
CA TYR A 119 -0.16 -5.42 -1.68
C TYR A 119 -0.39 -4.18 -2.54
N GLN A 120 -1.65 -3.93 -2.89
CA GLN A 120 -2.03 -2.80 -3.72
C GLN A 120 -3.39 -2.25 -3.33
N VAL A 121 -3.55 -0.93 -3.35
CA VAL A 121 -4.88 -0.32 -3.22
C VAL A 121 -5.70 -0.66 -4.46
N ALA A 122 -6.81 -1.35 -4.26
CA ALA A 122 -7.76 -1.72 -5.31
C ALA A 122 -8.82 -0.63 -5.52
N ALA A 123 -9.37 -0.11 -4.44
CA ALA A 123 -10.40 0.93 -4.48
C ALA A 123 -10.45 1.73 -3.17
N VAL A 124 -11.16 2.84 -3.23
CA VAL A 124 -11.54 3.66 -2.06
C VAL A 124 -13.01 4.00 -2.22
N LEU A 125 -13.86 3.52 -1.31
CA LEU A 125 -15.32 3.60 -1.41
C LEU A 125 -15.95 3.80 -0.02
N ASP A 126 -17.06 4.54 0.02
CA ASP A 126 -17.95 4.58 1.19
C ASP A 126 -18.87 3.35 1.13
N LEU A 127 -18.49 2.30 1.84
CA LEU A 127 -19.19 1.01 1.78
C LEU A 127 -20.38 0.91 2.75
N ASN A 128 -20.37 1.73 3.79
CA ASN A 128 -21.38 1.69 4.84
C ASN A 128 -22.33 2.89 4.82
N GLY A 129 -22.07 3.89 3.97
CA GLY A 129 -22.89 5.09 3.81
C GLY A 129 -22.71 6.12 4.92
N ASP A 130 -21.60 6.07 5.68
CA ASP A 130 -21.33 7.02 6.77
C ASP A 130 -20.64 8.32 6.31
N GLY A 131 -20.34 8.41 5.02
CA GLY A 131 -19.66 9.53 4.41
C GLY A 131 -18.14 9.49 4.55
N LYS A 132 -17.56 8.44 5.12
CA LYS A 132 -16.12 8.17 5.13
C LYS A 132 -15.80 7.08 4.12
N LEU A 133 -14.59 7.11 3.60
CA LEU A 133 -14.19 6.13 2.60
C LEU A 133 -13.33 5.05 3.24
N GLU A 134 -13.72 3.79 3.04
CA GLU A 134 -12.90 2.63 3.35
C GLU A 134 -11.85 2.44 2.25
N VAL A 135 -10.68 1.95 2.67
CA VAL A 135 -9.58 1.58 1.76
C VAL A 135 -9.63 0.08 1.51
N ILE A 136 -9.78 -0.30 0.25
CA ILE A 136 -9.81 -1.68 -0.17
C ILE A 136 -8.43 -2.03 -0.71
N VAL A 137 -7.76 -2.97 -0.05
CA VAL A 137 -6.45 -3.48 -0.45
C VAL A 137 -6.62 -4.89 -0.98
N HIS A 138 -6.04 -5.14 -2.15
CA HIS A 138 -5.85 -6.49 -2.67
C HIS A 138 -4.42 -6.93 -2.40
N SER A 139 -4.27 -8.12 -1.83
CA SER A 139 -2.99 -8.80 -1.72
C SER A 139 -3.04 -10.11 -2.49
N PHE A 140 -1.94 -10.50 -3.10
CA PHE A 140 -1.87 -11.72 -3.88
C PHE A 140 -0.47 -12.32 -3.82
N TYR A 141 -0.43 -13.63 -3.84
CA TYR A 141 0.76 -14.45 -3.96
C TYR A 141 0.54 -15.45 -5.11
N TYR A 142 1.51 -16.30 -5.39
CA TYR A 142 1.49 -17.15 -6.60
C TYR A 142 0.32 -18.17 -6.66
N GLU A 143 -0.33 -18.51 -5.53
CA GLU A 143 -1.43 -19.49 -5.46
C GLU A 143 -2.78 -18.87 -5.12
N GLY A 144 -2.86 -17.58 -4.85
CA GLY A 144 -4.11 -16.98 -4.46
C GLY A 144 -4.05 -15.50 -4.16
N GLY A 145 -5.15 -14.99 -3.63
CA GLY A 145 -5.25 -13.59 -3.27
C GLY A 145 -6.29 -13.32 -2.21
N GLN A 146 -6.16 -12.18 -1.57
CA GLN A 146 -7.03 -11.70 -0.53
C GLN A 146 -7.45 -10.27 -0.83
N THR A 147 -8.70 -9.95 -0.57
CA THR A 147 -9.20 -8.58 -0.58
C THR A 147 -9.61 -8.21 0.82
N THR A 148 -9.01 -7.15 1.34
CA THR A 148 -9.24 -6.68 2.71
C THR A 148 -9.73 -5.24 2.69
N ILE A 149 -10.74 -4.94 3.49
CA ILE A 149 -11.32 -3.62 3.68
C ILE A 149 -10.80 -3.04 4.98
N TYR A 150 -10.22 -1.85 4.89
CA TYR A 150 -9.70 -1.12 6.04
C TYR A 150 -10.47 0.17 6.29
N ARG A 151 -10.85 0.38 7.55
CA ARG A 151 -11.30 1.68 8.05
C ARG A 151 -10.10 2.44 8.59
N CYS A 152 -9.82 3.60 7.99
CA CYS A 152 -8.64 4.39 8.30
C CYS A 152 -9.00 5.62 9.14
N GLN A 153 -8.98 5.48 10.47
CA GLN A 153 -9.16 6.59 11.40
C GLN A 153 -7.80 7.19 11.83
N PRO A 154 -7.73 8.43 12.30
CA PRO A 154 -6.46 9.05 12.71
C PRO A 154 -5.68 8.24 13.75
N GLU A 155 -6.38 7.65 14.70
CA GLU A 155 -5.79 6.91 15.82
C GLU A 155 -5.55 5.43 15.49
N LYS A 156 -6.29 4.87 14.51
CA LYS A 156 -6.29 3.43 14.25
C LYS A 156 -6.66 3.11 12.80
N ILE A 157 -5.89 2.22 12.20
CA ILE A 157 -6.27 1.52 11.00
C ILE A 157 -6.80 0.15 11.42
N GLU A 158 -8.01 -0.18 11.00
CA GLU A 158 -8.73 -1.37 11.42
C GLU A 158 -9.20 -2.17 10.21
N GLU A 159 -8.86 -3.46 10.19
CA GLU A 159 -9.44 -4.41 9.26
C GLU A 159 -10.92 -4.63 9.63
N VAL A 160 -11.80 -4.41 8.65
CA VAL A 160 -13.25 -4.54 8.84
C VAL A 160 -13.78 -5.83 8.24
N LEU A 161 -13.26 -6.21 7.10
CA LEU A 161 -13.67 -7.41 6.37
C LEU A 161 -12.51 -7.90 5.51
N SER A 162 -12.41 -9.22 5.40
CA SER A 162 -11.42 -9.88 4.56
C SER A 162 -12.05 -11.07 3.86
N VAL A 163 -11.73 -11.24 2.59
CA VAL A 163 -12.12 -12.38 1.77
C VAL A 163 -10.89 -12.88 1.03
N GLU A 164 -10.62 -14.17 1.14
CA GLU A 164 -9.50 -14.81 0.47
C GLU A 164 -9.99 -15.87 -0.53
N CYS A 165 -9.22 -16.09 -1.57
CA CYS A 165 -9.39 -17.15 -2.55
C CYS A 165 -8.01 -17.72 -2.90
N GLY A 166 -7.84 -19.01 -2.75
CA GLY A 166 -6.61 -19.72 -3.03
C GLY A 166 -6.87 -21.20 -3.23
N VAL A 167 -5.89 -21.93 -3.71
CA VAL A 167 -5.90 -23.39 -3.89
C VAL A 167 -5.20 -24.07 -2.71
#